data_a5e88a135816e793b89ce02cf66fab8b
#
_entry.id   a5e88a135816e793b89ce02cf66fab8b
#
_cell.length_a   1.000
_cell.length_b   1.000
_cell.length_c   1.000
_cell.angle_alpha   90.00
_cell.angle_beta   90.00
_cell.angle_gamma   90.00
#
_symmetry.space_group_name_H-M   'P 1'
#
loop_
_entity.id
_entity.type
_entity.pdbx_description
1 polymer ?
#
loop_
_entity_poly.entity_id
_entity_poly.type
_entity_poly.pdbx_seq_one_letter_code
_entity_poly.pdbx_strand_id
1 'polypeptide(L)'
;MEIKKLNFEDKDQLGRVVTVDTSRVLISVEEHEQMTSIAVGNLIAINGRTANEFLIGIIERVTRSISEKLLLDETSDDGSIPLGESQDDFIRAVLIGTYRTVDGSLSNTFKRGADCFPQIDKTCFHLSGSNLQLFMNLLSANVAENERLTLGHFMADETAIAVANGDKFFQRHAAILGSTGSGKSWSVALILERAAALKSANLIVFDMHGEYSTLCEGENPIAQQYHIAGPGDLDGSNPNSLFIPYWLLNREEMLALILDRSDDNAPNQAARFTEHVRTLKEQTLQSEGKTEVLETFTVDSPIPYDIDSLLSCLNHDNVEMVPKENGSGTKQGPWYGKLSRFIGRLKAKIDDRRCGFMFQPPEECNTYGWLENMLMKLFAVSESQRGIKIIDFSEVPSDVLPIITGVLARLLYNIQFWMDKDARHPLTIVCDEAHLYLPVRDAAEAAEKRALEAFERIAKEGRKYGVSLLVVSQRPSDVSRTILSQCNNFL
;
A
#
# COMPACT_ATOMS: atom_id res chain seq x y z
N MET A 1 -25.59 -16.46 -33.34
CA MET A 1 -24.82 -16.66 -32.10
C MET A 1 -25.79 -16.42 -30.96
N GLU A 2 -26.14 -17.48 -30.23
CA GLU A 2 -27.09 -17.37 -29.11
C GLU A 2 -26.44 -16.54 -28.00
N ILE A 3 -27.13 -15.54 -27.48
CA ILE A 3 -26.63 -14.72 -26.37
C ILE A 3 -26.68 -15.61 -25.14
N LYS A 4 -25.54 -15.96 -24.61
CA LYS A 4 -25.48 -16.60 -23.28
C LYS A 4 -25.91 -15.59 -22.23
N LYS A 5 -27.06 -15.81 -21.60
CA LYS A 5 -27.60 -15.00 -20.51
C LYS A 5 -27.66 -15.83 -19.21
N LEU A 6 -27.74 -15.16 -18.09
CA LEU A 6 -27.98 -15.84 -16.81
C LEU A 6 -29.31 -16.61 -16.93
N ASN A 7 -29.26 -17.91 -16.64
CA ASN A 7 -30.40 -18.80 -16.65
C ASN A 7 -30.34 -19.68 -15.42
N PHE A 8 -31.33 -19.62 -14.57
CA PHE A 8 -31.41 -20.36 -13.32
C PHE A 8 -32.46 -21.45 -13.42
N GLU A 9 -32.12 -22.62 -12.91
CA GLU A 9 -33.03 -23.76 -12.76
C GLU A 9 -33.60 -23.77 -11.33
N ASP A 10 -34.65 -24.54 -11.08
CA ASP A 10 -35.26 -24.64 -9.75
C ASP A 10 -34.26 -25.05 -8.67
N LYS A 11 -33.29 -25.91 -9.02
CA LYS A 11 -32.21 -26.31 -8.10
C LYS A 11 -31.28 -25.18 -7.65
N ASP A 12 -31.24 -24.07 -8.41
CA ASP A 12 -30.39 -22.91 -8.09
C ASP A 12 -31.14 -21.92 -7.17
N GLN A 13 -32.46 -22.16 -6.92
CA GLN A 13 -33.30 -21.32 -6.09
C GLN A 13 -32.91 -21.49 -4.62
N LEU A 14 -32.48 -20.40 -3.97
CA LEU A 14 -32.14 -20.38 -2.54
C LEU A 14 -33.33 -20.07 -1.65
N GLY A 15 -34.23 -19.20 -2.11
CA GLY A 15 -35.31 -18.73 -1.28
C GLY A 15 -35.91 -17.42 -1.79
N ARG A 16 -36.54 -16.67 -0.87
CA ARG A 16 -37.27 -15.44 -1.20
C ARG A 16 -36.87 -14.28 -0.33
N VAL A 17 -36.96 -13.09 -0.92
CA VAL A 17 -36.68 -11.82 -0.23
C VAL A 17 -37.76 -11.54 0.81
N VAL A 18 -37.34 -11.41 2.07
CA VAL A 18 -38.26 -11.12 3.21
C VAL A 18 -38.17 -9.65 3.62
N THR A 19 -36.97 -9.09 3.62
CA THR A 19 -36.75 -7.71 4.05
C THR A 19 -35.74 -7.01 3.12
N VAL A 20 -36.00 -5.76 2.85
CA VAL A 20 -35.09 -4.89 2.10
C VAL A 20 -34.79 -3.65 2.92
N ASP A 21 -33.53 -3.42 3.22
CA ASP A 21 -33.04 -2.24 3.92
C ASP A 21 -31.90 -1.59 3.13
N THR A 22 -32.19 -0.51 2.43
CA THR A 22 -31.27 0.23 1.57
C THR A 22 -30.53 -0.70 0.59
N SER A 23 -29.26 -1.01 0.86
CA SER A 23 -28.43 -1.91 0.03
C SER A 23 -28.41 -3.36 0.52
N ARG A 24 -29.07 -3.66 1.65
CA ARG A 24 -29.08 -4.99 2.27
C ARG A 24 -30.43 -5.65 2.04
N VAL A 25 -30.38 -6.95 1.81
CA VAL A 25 -31.55 -7.79 1.66
C VAL A 25 -31.45 -8.98 2.62
N LEU A 26 -32.57 -9.35 3.22
CA LEU A 26 -32.73 -10.57 3.98
C LEU A 26 -33.56 -11.56 3.17
N ILE A 27 -33.05 -12.77 3.03
CA ILE A 27 -33.64 -13.84 2.23
C ILE A 27 -33.95 -14.98 3.20
N SER A 28 -35.19 -15.49 3.17
CA SER A 28 -35.58 -16.72 3.84
C SER A 28 -35.27 -17.88 2.91
N VAL A 29 -34.54 -18.87 3.41
CA VAL A 29 -34.15 -20.05 2.64
C VAL A 29 -35.28 -21.09 2.77
N GLU A 30 -35.74 -21.60 1.63
CA GLU A 30 -36.84 -22.56 1.58
C GLU A 30 -36.36 -24.00 1.77
N GLU A 31 -35.18 -24.35 1.22
CA GLU A 31 -34.62 -25.69 1.30
C GLU A 31 -33.34 -25.66 2.19
N HIS A 32 -33.47 -26.19 3.41
CA HIS A 32 -32.41 -26.16 4.42
C HIS A 32 -31.13 -26.91 4.01
N GLU A 33 -31.23 -27.89 3.11
CA GLU A 33 -30.08 -28.66 2.62
C GLU A 33 -29.13 -27.76 1.78
N GLN A 34 -29.66 -26.78 1.08
CA GLN A 34 -28.85 -25.85 0.26
C GLN A 34 -27.91 -24.98 1.10
N MET A 35 -28.23 -24.76 2.38
CA MET A 35 -27.37 -24.01 3.30
C MET A 35 -25.98 -24.62 3.49
N THR A 36 -25.80 -25.90 3.18
CA THR A 36 -24.49 -26.58 3.30
C THR A 36 -23.51 -26.14 2.22
N SER A 37 -24.02 -25.67 1.06
CA SER A 37 -23.23 -25.22 -0.07
C SER A 37 -22.98 -23.71 -0.07
N ILE A 38 -23.57 -22.97 0.87
CA ILE A 38 -23.53 -21.51 0.92
C ILE A 38 -22.50 -21.03 1.93
N ALA A 39 -21.64 -20.11 1.52
CA ALA A 39 -20.67 -19.45 2.35
C ALA A 39 -20.78 -17.92 2.27
N VAL A 40 -20.28 -17.24 3.29
CA VAL A 40 -20.07 -15.79 3.27
C VAL A 40 -19.12 -15.47 2.14
N GLY A 41 -19.44 -14.43 1.33
CA GLY A 41 -18.70 -14.07 0.13
C GLY A 41 -19.24 -14.69 -1.16
N ASN A 42 -20.12 -15.69 -1.10
CA ASN A 42 -20.78 -16.20 -2.30
C ASN A 42 -21.70 -15.14 -2.93
N LEU A 43 -21.87 -15.24 -4.25
CA LEU A 43 -22.73 -14.36 -5.00
C LEU A 43 -24.15 -14.93 -5.13
N ILE A 44 -25.12 -14.03 -5.14
CA ILE A 44 -26.54 -14.34 -5.37
C ILE A 44 -27.10 -13.46 -6.46
N ALA A 45 -28.14 -13.95 -7.13
CA ALA A 45 -28.92 -13.21 -8.11
C ALA A 45 -30.39 -13.16 -7.67
N ILE A 46 -30.97 -11.98 -7.59
CA ILE A 46 -32.37 -11.76 -7.22
C ILE A 46 -33.11 -11.28 -8.45
N ASN A 47 -34.29 -11.83 -8.73
CA ASN A 47 -35.13 -11.37 -9.82
C ASN A 47 -35.43 -9.87 -9.72
N GLY A 48 -35.10 -9.13 -10.79
CA GLY A 48 -35.37 -7.71 -10.91
C GLY A 48 -36.80 -7.38 -11.24
N ARG A 49 -37.03 -6.19 -11.82
CA ARG A 49 -38.35 -5.72 -12.24
C ARG A 49 -38.80 -6.36 -13.54
N THR A 50 -37.87 -6.70 -14.40
CA THR A 50 -38.12 -7.34 -15.71
C THR A 50 -37.50 -8.71 -15.78
N ALA A 51 -37.98 -9.59 -16.66
CA ALA A 51 -37.44 -10.95 -16.82
C ALA A 51 -35.96 -11.03 -17.25
N ASN A 52 -35.41 -9.94 -17.78
CA ASN A 52 -34.02 -9.85 -18.25
C ASN A 52 -33.13 -9.10 -17.29
N GLU A 53 -33.58 -8.88 -16.05
CA GLU A 53 -32.87 -8.11 -15.03
C GLU A 53 -32.69 -8.92 -13.76
N PHE A 54 -31.46 -8.95 -13.25
CA PHE A 54 -31.12 -9.53 -11.97
C PHE A 54 -30.36 -8.51 -11.10
N LEU A 55 -30.69 -8.45 -9.82
CA LEU A 55 -29.90 -7.74 -8.82
C LEU A 55 -28.87 -8.71 -8.27
N ILE A 56 -27.61 -8.36 -8.35
CA ILE A 56 -26.50 -9.17 -7.86
C ILE A 56 -26.12 -8.72 -6.47
N GLY A 57 -25.97 -9.67 -5.55
CA GLY A 57 -25.57 -9.44 -4.17
C GLY A 57 -24.43 -10.36 -3.72
N ILE A 58 -23.77 -9.95 -2.66
CA ILE A 58 -22.76 -10.75 -1.94
C ILE A 58 -23.31 -11.13 -0.58
N ILE A 59 -23.20 -12.38 -0.20
CA ILE A 59 -23.61 -12.89 1.12
C ILE A 59 -22.68 -12.31 2.20
N GLU A 60 -23.26 -11.51 3.10
CA GLU A 60 -22.57 -10.91 4.25
C GLU A 60 -22.66 -11.80 5.49
N ARG A 61 -23.81 -12.45 5.67
CA ARG A 61 -24.09 -13.27 6.86
C ARG A 61 -25.08 -14.39 6.55
N VAL A 62 -24.81 -15.52 7.17
CA VAL A 62 -25.70 -16.69 7.20
C VAL A 62 -26.17 -16.89 8.64
N THR A 63 -27.46 -17.08 8.86
CA THR A 63 -28.06 -17.30 10.17
C THR A 63 -28.96 -18.54 10.09
N ARG A 64 -28.75 -19.46 11.01
CA ARG A 64 -29.60 -20.67 11.22
C ARG A 64 -30.13 -20.64 12.63
N SER A 65 -31.41 -20.80 12.77
CA SER A 65 -32.08 -20.80 14.08
C SER A 65 -33.23 -21.79 14.09
N ILE A 66 -33.53 -22.27 15.28
CA ILE A 66 -34.73 -23.09 15.55
C ILE A 66 -35.69 -22.19 16.31
N SER A 67 -36.91 -22.08 15.82
CA SER A 67 -38.00 -21.36 16.48
C SER A 67 -39.16 -22.28 16.78
N GLU A 68 -39.85 -22.01 17.88
CA GLU A 68 -41.12 -22.72 18.21
C GLU A 68 -42.25 -22.03 17.44
N LYS A 69 -42.99 -22.81 16.63
CA LYS A 69 -44.18 -22.34 15.89
C LYS A 69 -45.40 -23.17 16.30
N LEU A 70 -46.55 -22.51 16.37
CA LEU A 70 -47.84 -23.19 16.56
C LEU A 70 -48.18 -24.00 15.29
N LEU A 71 -48.39 -25.31 15.45
CA LEU A 71 -48.81 -26.24 14.41
C LEU A 71 -50.32 -26.09 14.22
N LEU A 72 -50.75 -25.10 13.41
CA LEU A 72 -52.16 -24.76 13.25
C LEU A 72 -53.00 -25.86 12.56
N ASP A 73 -52.31 -26.77 11.86
CA ASP A 73 -52.98 -27.87 11.12
C ASP A 73 -53.14 -29.14 11.99
N GLU A 74 -52.55 -29.17 13.19
CA GLU A 74 -52.68 -30.29 14.15
C GLU A 74 -53.37 -29.79 15.41
N THR A 75 -54.53 -30.31 15.69
CA THR A 75 -55.22 -30.11 16.99
C THR A 75 -55.07 -31.39 17.84
N SER A 76 -54.58 -31.24 19.06
CA SER A 76 -54.56 -32.33 20.03
C SER A 76 -55.99 -32.71 20.44
N ASP A 77 -56.21 -33.93 20.96
CA ASP A 77 -57.53 -34.44 21.40
C ASP A 77 -58.18 -33.54 22.47
N ASP A 78 -57.42 -32.67 23.14
CA ASP A 78 -57.91 -31.71 24.12
C ASP A 78 -58.19 -30.32 23.54
N GLY A 79 -58.08 -30.14 22.20
CA GLY A 79 -58.29 -28.89 21.52
C GLY A 79 -57.16 -27.87 21.61
N SER A 80 -55.99 -28.24 22.16
CA SER A 80 -54.82 -27.41 22.17
C SER A 80 -54.05 -27.52 20.86
N ILE A 81 -53.42 -26.42 20.39
CA ILE A 81 -52.56 -26.38 19.21
C ILE A 81 -51.14 -26.72 19.70
N PRO A 82 -50.54 -27.83 19.22
CA PRO A 82 -49.18 -28.17 19.62
C PRO A 82 -48.15 -27.18 19.12
N LEU A 83 -47.08 -26.99 19.91
CA LEU A 83 -45.89 -26.24 19.50
C LEU A 83 -44.95 -27.21 18.79
N GLY A 84 -44.59 -26.89 17.57
CA GLY A 84 -43.56 -27.61 16.83
C GLY A 84 -42.30 -26.76 16.65
N GLU A 85 -41.18 -27.45 16.54
CA GLU A 85 -39.92 -26.81 16.18
C GLU A 85 -39.88 -26.54 14.66
N SER A 86 -39.57 -25.32 14.28
CA SER A 86 -39.34 -24.93 12.88
C SER A 86 -37.91 -24.44 12.76
N GLN A 87 -37.20 -24.94 11.79
CA GLN A 87 -35.91 -24.42 11.44
C GLN A 87 -36.10 -23.18 10.53
N ASP A 88 -35.52 -22.07 10.97
CA ASP A 88 -35.54 -20.80 10.18
C ASP A 88 -34.10 -20.46 9.73
N ASP A 89 -33.88 -20.49 8.43
CA ASP A 89 -32.59 -20.20 7.82
C ASP A 89 -32.70 -18.90 7.02
N PHE A 90 -31.77 -17.98 7.30
CA PHE A 90 -31.73 -16.66 6.68
C PHE A 90 -30.37 -16.34 6.11
N ILE A 91 -30.36 -15.68 4.97
CA ILE A 91 -29.17 -15.11 4.33
C ILE A 91 -29.33 -13.60 4.28
N ARG A 92 -28.32 -12.89 4.80
CA ARG A 92 -28.20 -11.45 4.59
C ARG A 92 -27.18 -11.21 3.50
N ALA A 93 -27.58 -10.45 2.45
CA ALA A 93 -26.69 -10.08 1.36
C ALA A 93 -26.70 -8.58 1.13
N VAL A 94 -25.56 -8.07 0.61
CA VAL A 94 -25.39 -6.69 0.17
C VAL A 94 -25.50 -6.64 -1.35
N LEU A 95 -26.36 -5.77 -1.88
CA LEU A 95 -26.52 -5.58 -3.31
C LEU A 95 -25.31 -4.82 -3.88
N ILE A 96 -24.67 -5.38 -4.90
CA ILE A 96 -23.47 -4.81 -5.54
C ILE A 96 -23.76 -4.19 -6.91
N GLY A 97 -24.87 -4.54 -7.53
CA GLY A 97 -25.25 -3.97 -8.83
C GLY A 97 -26.39 -4.67 -9.52
N THR A 98 -26.66 -4.22 -10.73
CA THR A 98 -27.74 -4.71 -11.60
C THR A 98 -27.15 -5.32 -12.86
N TYR A 99 -27.47 -6.58 -13.11
CA TYR A 99 -27.21 -7.29 -14.37
C TYR A 99 -28.42 -7.16 -15.27
N ARG A 100 -28.20 -6.86 -16.55
CA ARG A 100 -29.26 -6.78 -17.59
C ARG A 100 -28.80 -7.45 -18.86
N THR A 101 -29.73 -8.17 -19.46
CA THR A 101 -29.64 -8.58 -20.87
C THR A 101 -30.44 -7.58 -21.68
N VAL A 102 -29.80 -6.92 -22.65
CA VAL A 102 -30.48 -5.90 -23.50
C VAL A 102 -31.02 -6.57 -24.73
N ASP A 103 -32.33 -6.54 -24.88
CA ASP A 103 -33.02 -7.06 -26.09
C ASP A 103 -32.55 -6.28 -27.33
N GLY A 104 -32.15 -7.02 -28.37
CA GLY A 104 -31.63 -6.44 -29.62
C GLY A 104 -30.16 -6.07 -29.60
N SER A 105 -29.46 -6.16 -28.47
CA SER A 105 -27.99 -6.11 -28.39
C SER A 105 -27.43 -7.50 -28.10
N LEU A 106 -26.26 -7.79 -28.68
CA LEU A 106 -25.55 -9.06 -28.45
C LEU A 106 -24.73 -9.05 -27.15
N SER A 107 -25.01 -8.15 -26.20
CA SER A 107 -24.22 -7.96 -25.00
C SER A 107 -25.06 -7.89 -23.74
N ASN A 108 -24.61 -8.61 -22.71
CA ASN A 108 -25.05 -8.42 -21.33
C ASN A 108 -24.34 -7.19 -20.74
N THR A 109 -24.97 -6.54 -19.77
CA THR A 109 -24.41 -5.39 -19.08
C THR A 109 -24.48 -5.58 -17.56
N PHE A 110 -23.47 -5.09 -16.85
CA PHE A 110 -23.49 -4.99 -15.39
C PHE A 110 -23.18 -3.57 -14.96
N LYS A 111 -24.07 -2.98 -14.18
CA LYS A 111 -23.89 -1.65 -13.60
C LYS A 111 -23.70 -1.78 -12.11
N ARG A 112 -22.61 -1.26 -11.58
CA ARG A 112 -22.34 -1.19 -10.14
C ARG A 112 -23.33 -0.25 -9.45
N GLY A 113 -23.74 -0.61 -8.23
CA GLY A 113 -24.79 0.04 -7.47
C GLY A 113 -26.18 -0.45 -7.90
N ALA A 114 -27.06 -0.67 -6.95
CA ALA A 114 -28.42 -1.09 -7.23
C ALA A 114 -29.24 0.11 -7.70
N ASP A 115 -29.66 0.09 -8.98
CA ASP A 115 -30.56 1.12 -9.54
C ASP A 115 -31.98 0.99 -9.00
N CYS A 116 -32.31 -0.17 -8.45
CA CYS A 116 -33.62 -0.47 -7.88
C CYS A 116 -33.46 -1.46 -6.71
N PHE A 117 -34.49 -1.56 -5.91
CA PHE A 117 -34.57 -2.54 -4.83
C PHE A 117 -35.48 -3.70 -5.27
N PRO A 118 -35.19 -4.94 -4.84
CA PRO A 118 -36.08 -6.07 -5.08
C PRO A 118 -37.39 -5.86 -4.33
N GLN A 119 -38.48 -6.39 -4.88
CA GLN A 119 -39.72 -6.47 -4.14
C GLN A 119 -39.65 -7.62 -3.14
N ILE A 120 -40.45 -7.54 -2.08
CA ILE A 120 -40.66 -8.65 -1.16
C ILE A 120 -41.21 -9.84 -1.96
N ASP A 121 -40.89 -11.05 -1.52
CA ASP A 121 -41.25 -12.32 -2.14
C ASP A 121 -40.61 -12.63 -3.52
N LYS A 122 -39.62 -11.79 -3.94
CA LYS A 122 -38.85 -12.11 -5.16
C LYS A 122 -37.89 -13.26 -4.90
N THR A 123 -37.83 -14.16 -5.90
CA THR A 123 -36.93 -15.31 -5.88
C THR A 123 -35.45 -14.90 -5.91
N CYS A 124 -34.69 -15.56 -5.08
CA CYS A 124 -33.23 -15.44 -4.99
C CYS A 124 -32.58 -16.76 -5.43
N PHE A 125 -31.53 -16.68 -6.21
CA PHE A 125 -30.75 -17.80 -6.75
C PHE A 125 -29.31 -17.75 -6.30
N HIS A 126 -28.69 -18.93 -6.13
CA HIS A 126 -27.25 -19.05 -5.97
C HIS A 126 -26.56 -18.79 -7.33
N LEU A 127 -25.63 -17.85 -7.35
CA LEU A 127 -24.86 -17.57 -8.55
C LEU A 127 -23.61 -18.45 -8.56
N SER A 128 -23.69 -19.62 -9.17
CA SER A 128 -22.64 -20.65 -9.20
C SER A 128 -22.49 -21.24 -10.61
N GLY A 129 -21.51 -22.10 -10.82
CA GLY A 129 -21.28 -22.83 -12.06
C GLY A 129 -21.21 -21.93 -13.30
N SER A 130 -21.87 -22.34 -14.37
CA SER A 130 -21.87 -21.63 -15.65
C SER A 130 -22.41 -20.19 -15.56
N ASN A 131 -23.33 -19.92 -14.66
CA ASN A 131 -23.88 -18.58 -14.41
C ASN A 131 -22.82 -17.67 -13.77
N LEU A 132 -22.08 -18.18 -12.78
CA LEU A 132 -20.96 -17.44 -12.15
C LEU A 132 -19.86 -17.15 -13.19
N GLN A 133 -19.47 -18.16 -13.97
CA GLN A 133 -18.48 -18.00 -15.02
C GLN A 133 -18.91 -16.94 -16.06
N LEU A 134 -20.17 -16.96 -16.48
CA LEU A 134 -20.72 -15.97 -17.41
C LEU A 134 -20.66 -14.56 -16.81
N PHE A 135 -21.04 -14.41 -15.54
CA PHE A 135 -21.00 -13.12 -14.86
C PHE A 135 -19.56 -12.60 -14.71
N MET A 136 -18.62 -13.45 -14.34
CA MET A 136 -17.19 -13.08 -14.23
C MET A 136 -16.58 -12.71 -15.57
N ASN A 137 -16.92 -13.46 -16.64
CA ASN A 137 -16.53 -13.13 -18.00
C ASN A 137 -17.09 -11.76 -18.45
N LEU A 138 -18.31 -11.42 -18.04
CA LEU A 138 -18.88 -10.10 -18.31
C LEU A 138 -18.10 -8.99 -17.59
N LEU A 139 -17.71 -9.18 -16.33
CA LEU A 139 -16.91 -8.22 -15.58
C LEU A 139 -15.53 -8.00 -16.22
N SER A 140 -14.95 -9.05 -16.78
CA SER A 140 -13.64 -9.02 -17.43
C SER A 140 -13.69 -8.72 -18.94
N ALA A 141 -14.87 -8.73 -19.56
CA ALA A 141 -15.02 -8.57 -21.01
C ALA A 141 -14.46 -7.26 -21.59
N ASN A 142 -14.42 -6.21 -20.77
CA ASN A 142 -13.88 -4.90 -21.14
C ASN A 142 -12.40 -4.72 -20.74
N VAL A 143 -11.74 -5.79 -20.29
CA VAL A 143 -10.32 -5.79 -19.96
C VAL A 143 -9.55 -6.36 -21.14
N ALA A 144 -8.71 -5.55 -21.75
CA ALA A 144 -7.84 -6.01 -22.84
C ALA A 144 -6.91 -7.14 -22.34
N GLU A 145 -6.55 -8.08 -23.22
CA GLU A 145 -5.75 -9.24 -22.87
C GLU A 145 -4.42 -8.85 -22.15
N ASN A 146 -3.79 -7.78 -22.65
CA ASN A 146 -2.55 -7.22 -22.11
C ASN A 146 -2.73 -6.43 -20.81
N GLU A 147 -3.97 -6.23 -20.34
CA GLU A 147 -4.30 -5.57 -19.07
C GLU A 147 -4.87 -6.55 -18.03
N ARG A 148 -4.99 -7.84 -18.38
CA ARG A 148 -5.56 -8.85 -17.49
C ARG A 148 -4.60 -9.26 -16.40
N LEU A 149 -5.02 -9.04 -15.15
CA LEU A 149 -4.38 -9.55 -13.96
C LEU A 149 -5.20 -10.72 -13.42
N THR A 150 -4.73 -11.95 -13.68
CA THR A 150 -5.39 -13.16 -13.18
C THR A 150 -4.99 -13.41 -11.73
N LEU A 151 -5.96 -13.34 -10.82
CA LEU A 151 -5.72 -13.49 -9.38
C LEU A 151 -5.83 -14.95 -8.90
N GLY A 152 -6.48 -15.82 -9.68
CA GLY A 152 -6.72 -17.22 -9.33
C GLY A 152 -8.12 -17.67 -9.72
N HIS A 153 -8.67 -18.66 -9.02
CA HIS A 153 -10.02 -19.15 -9.20
C HIS A 153 -10.90 -18.75 -8.02
N PHE A 154 -12.20 -18.70 -8.24
CA PHE A 154 -13.14 -18.45 -7.14
C PHE A 154 -13.25 -19.69 -6.26
N MET A 155 -13.21 -19.50 -4.94
CA MET A 155 -13.33 -20.62 -3.99
C MET A 155 -14.67 -21.38 -4.13
N ALA A 156 -15.73 -20.69 -4.57
CA ALA A 156 -17.05 -21.29 -4.79
C ALA A 156 -17.14 -22.08 -6.10
N ASP A 157 -16.22 -21.86 -7.04
CA ASP A 157 -16.23 -22.52 -8.34
C ASP A 157 -14.84 -22.47 -8.98
N GLU A 158 -14.12 -23.56 -8.93
CA GLU A 158 -12.76 -23.69 -9.49
C GLU A 158 -12.68 -23.47 -11.01
N THR A 159 -13.80 -23.50 -11.72
CA THR A 159 -13.85 -23.23 -13.16
C THR A 159 -13.93 -21.74 -13.48
N ALA A 160 -14.34 -20.92 -12.52
CA ALA A 160 -14.48 -19.47 -12.67
C ALA A 160 -13.19 -18.74 -12.31
N ILE A 161 -12.55 -18.11 -13.29
CA ILE A 161 -11.29 -17.38 -13.11
C ILE A 161 -11.57 -15.97 -12.61
N ALA A 162 -10.87 -15.57 -11.55
CA ALA A 162 -10.89 -14.21 -11.02
C ALA A 162 -9.89 -13.33 -11.79
N VAL A 163 -10.40 -12.39 -12.58
CA VAL A 163 -9.60 -11.47 -13.38
C VAL A 163 -9.88 -10.03 -12.96
N ALA A 164 -8.83 -9.28 -12.67
CA ALA A 164 -8.87 -7.84 -12.47
C ALA A 164 -8.27 -7.11 -13.68
N ASN A 165 -8.61 -5.84 -13.85
CA ASN A 165 -7.86 -4.95 -14.74
C ASN A 165 -6.59 -4.52 -14.02
N GLY A 166 -5.43 -4.96 -14.49
CA GLY A 166 -4.14 -4.73 -13.86
C GLY A 166 -3.79 -3.25 -13.77
N ASP A 167 -4.04 -2.49 -14.83
CA ASP A 167 -3.78 -1.04 -14.84
C ASP A 167 -4.59 -0.33 -13.76
N LYS A 168 -5.89 -0.66 -13.63
CA LYS A 168 -6.74 -0.06 -12.60
C LYS A 168 -6.39 -0.56 -11.20
N PHE A 169 -5.92 -1.79 -11.07
CA PHE A 169 -5.50 -2.36 -9.80
C PHE A 169 -4.26 -1.62 -9.26
N PHE A 170 -3.24 -1.47 -10.10
CA PHE A 170 -1.99 -0.82 -9.73
C PHE A 170 -2.03 0.71 -9.77
N GLN A 171 -3.00 1.34 -10.40
CA GLN A 171 -3.21 2.79 -10.34
C GLN A 171 -4.01 3.25 -9.12
N ARG A 172 -4.52 2.32 -8.32
CA ARG A 172 -5.29 2.61 -7.10
C ARG A 172 -4.63 1.96 -5.92
N HIS A 173 -4.73 2.62 -4.76
CA HIS A 173 -4.23 1.99 -3.54
C HIS A 173 -5.00 0.71 -3.25
N ALA A 174 -4.25 -0.32 -2.87
CA ALA A 174 -4.79 -1.63 -2.52
C ALA A 174 -4.17 -2.12 -1.20
N ALA A 175 -4.86 -3.03 -0.53
CA ALA A 175 -4.35 -3.68 0.67
C ALA A 175 -4.53 -5.20 0.57
N ILE A 176 -3.49 -5.94 0.92
CA ILE A 176 -3.50 -7.40 1.11
C ILE A 176 -3.34 -7.66 2.59
N LEU A 177 -4.38 -8.20 3.21
CA LEU A 177 -4.45 -8.37 4.65
C LEU A 177 -4.67 -9.84 4.98
N GLY A 178 -3.88 -10.37 5.90
CA GLY A 178 -4.02 -11.78 6.29
C GLY A 178 -3.17 -12.11 7.50
N SER A 179 -3.67 -13.00 8.36
CA SER A 179 -2.92 -13.49 9.52
C SER A 179 -1.70 -14.31 9.11
N THR A 180 -0.82 -14.57 10.05
CA THR A 180 0.34 -15.45 9.83
C THR A 180 -0.14 -16.83 9.34
N GLY A 181 0.49 -17.34 8.28
CA GLY A 181 0.12 -18.62 7.68
C GLY A 181 -1.09 -18.60 6.73
N SER A 182 -1.72 -17.42 6.49
CA SER A 182 -2.84 -17.30 5.56
C SER A 182 -2.46 -17.37 4.06
N GLY A 183 -1.18 -17.47 3.75
CA GLY A 183 -0.68 -17.45 2.37
C GLY A 183 -0.44 -16.05 1.79
N LYS A 184 -0.33 -15.02 2.64
CA LYS A 184 -0.13 -13.61 2.25
C LYS A 184 1.07 -13.44 1.31
N SER A 185 2.27 -13.88 1.70
CA SER A 185 3.50 -13.76 0.87
C SER A 185 3.37 -14.51 -0.45
N TRP A 186 2.73 -15.67 -0.47
CA TRP A 186 2.41 -16.41 -1.70
C TRP A 186 1.45 -15.63 -2.60
N SER A 187 0.44 -14.99 -2.02
CA SER A 187 -0.51 -14.15 -2.78
C SER A 187 0.17 -12.94 -3.38
N VAL A 188 1.08 -12.30 -2.63
CA VAL A 188 1.90 -11.18 -3.15
C VAL A 188 2.81 -11.65 -4.27
N ALA A 189 3.56 -12.76 -4.07
CA ALA A 189 4.43 -13.33 -5.10
C ALA A 189 3.65 -13.68 -6.37
N LEU A 190 2.46 -14.29 -6.25
CA LEU A 190 1.58 -14.58 -7.38
C LEU A 190 1.15 -13.30 -8.11
N ILE A 191 0.76 -12.26 -7.38
CA ILE A 191 0.37 -10.97 -7.97
C ILE A 191 1.55 -10.34 -8.71
N LEU A 192 2.76 -10.39 -8.14
CA LEU A 192 3.98 -9.91 -8.79
C LEU A 192 4.29 -10.71 -10.06
N GLU A 193 4.22 -12.04 -9.99
CA GLU A 193 4.42 -12.91 -11.15
C GLU A 193 3.43 -12.58 -12.28
N ARG A 194 2.15 -12.42 -11.96
CA ARG A 194 1.13 -12.06 -12.96
C ARG A 194 1.29 -10.63 -13.46
N ALA A 195 1.73 -9.70 -12.60
CA ALA A 195 2.01 -8.32 -12.97
C ALA A 195 3.18 -8.21 -13.96
N ALA A 196 4.17 -9.10 -13.88
CA ALA A 196 5.32 -9.10 -14.80
C ALA A 196 4.90 -9.26 -16.28
N ALA A 197 3.75 -9.88 -16.54
CA ALA A 197 3.20 -10.01 -17.88
C ALA A 197 2.50 -8.74 -18.40
N LEU A 198 2.23 -7.77 -17.53
CA LEU A 198 1.55 -6.51 -17.89
C LEU A 198 2.58 -5.53 -18.48
N LYS A 199 2.29 -4.96 -19.63
CA LYS A 199 3.16 -3.92 -20.25
C LYS A 199 3.29 -2.65 -19.40
N SER A 200 2.29 -2.36 -18.58
CA SER A 200 2.23 -1.19 -17.71
C SER A 200 2.87 -1.41 -16.34
N ALA A 201 3.29 -2.64 -16.01
CA ALA A 201 3.85 -2.95 -14.70
C ALA A 201 5.11 -2.12 -14.43
N ASN A 202 5.08 -1.35 -13.34
CA ASN A 202 6.21 -0.60 -12.82
C ASN A 202 6.06 -0.61 -11.29
N LEU A 203 6.69 -1.61 -10.66
CA LEU A 203 6.49 -1.91 -9.25
C LEU A 203 7.83 -1.82 -8.53
N ILE A 204 7.82 -1.17 -7.37
CA ILE A 204 8.95 -1.18 -6.42
C ILE A 204 8.47 -1.87 -5.15
N VAL A 205 9.05 -3.02 -4.84
CA VAL A 205 8.72 -3.83 -3.67
C VAL A 205 9.67 -3.48 -2.55
N PHE A 206 9.15 -3.07 -1.41
CA PHE A 206 9.88 -2.93 -0.17
C PHE A 206 9.77 -4.27 0.57
N ASP A 207 10.81 -5.09 0.42
CA ASP A 207 10.90 -6.44 0.99
C ASP A 207 11.62 -6.37 2.33
N MET A 208 10.88 -6.58 3.43
CA MET A 208 11.43 -6.43 4.78
C MET A 208 12.24 -7.66 5.23
N HIS A 209 12.01 -8.81 4.62
CA HIS A 209 12.58 -10.09 5.06
C HIS A 209 13.31 -10.87 3.98
N GLY A 210 13.44 -10.33 2.75
CA GLY A 210 14.07 -11.02 1.62
C GLY A 210 13.24 -12.18 1.06
N GLU A 211 11.91 -12.16 1.23
CA GLU A 211 11.01 -13.27 0.86
C GLU A 211 10.81 -13.40 -0.65
N TYR A 212 11.08 -12.35 -1.43
CA TYR A 212 10.79 -12.30 -2.88
C TYR A 212 12.03 -12.48 -3.76
N SER A 213 13.19 -12.83 -3.19
CA SER A 213 14.46 -13.03 -3.94
C SER A 213 14.35 -14.06 -5.07
N THR A 214 13.55 -15.11 -4.87
CA THR A 214 13.32 -16.15 -5.87
C THR A 214 12.72 -15.64 -7.18
N LEU A 215 12.02 -14.50 -7.18
CA LEU A 215 11.48 -13.86 -8.37
C LEU A 215 12.57 -13.21 -9.25
N CYS A 216 13.77 -13.05 -8.69
CA CYS A 216 14.93 -12.44 -9.34
C CYS A 216 15.92 -13.50 -9.86
N GLU A 217 15.64 -14.79 -9.64
CA GLU A 217 16.52 -15.92 -9.97
C GLU A 217 16.04 -16.68 -11.21
N GLY A 218 16.90 -17.56 -11.76
CA GLY A 218 16.58 -18.44 -12.88
C GLY A 218 16.96 -17.88 -14.25
N GLU A 219 16.57 -18.60 -15.30
CA GLU A 219 16.92 -18.24 -16.70
C GLU A 219 16.14 -17.03 -17.22
N ASN A 220 14.94 -16.77 -16.68
CA ASN A 220 14.07 -15.67 -17.07
C ASN A 220 13.53 -14.98 -15.81
N PRO A 221 14.36 -14.19 -15.10
CA PRO A 221 13.93 -13.48 -13.91
C PRO A 221 12.84 -12.47 -14.24
N ILE A 222 11.81 -12.40 -13.41
CA ILE A 222 10.68 -11.47 -13.59
C ILE A 222 10.87 -10.17 -12.84
N ALA A 223 11.86 -10.11 -11.95
CA ALA A 223 12.17 -8.94 -11.14
C ALA A 223 13.68 -8.69 -11.09
N GLN A 224 14.05 -7.47 -10.77
CA GLN A 224 15.43 -7.06 -10.49
C GLN A 224 15.58 -6.79 -9.00
N GLN A 225 16.57 -7.43 -8.36
CA GLN A 225 16.84 -7.26 -6.95
C GLN A 225 17.88 -6.18 -6.69
N TYR A 226 17.59 -5.35 -5.70
CA TYR A 226 18.52 -4.46 -5.02
C TYR A 226 18.45 -4.74 -3.52
N HIS A 227 19.48 -4.38 -2.79
CA HIS A 227 19.47 -4.42 -1.32
C HIS A 227 20.11 -3.15 -0.76
N ILE A 228 19.69 -2.73 0.41
CA ILE A 228 20.36 -1.64 1.11
C ILE A 228 21.74 -2.15 1.55
N ALA A 229 22.79 -1.38 1.22
CA ALA A 229 24.17 -1.81 1.46
C ALA A 229 24.41 -2.14 2.93
N GLY A 230 24.80 -3.38 3.20
CA GLY A 230 25.18 -3.84 4.53
C GLY A 230 26.63 -3.45 4.88
N PRO A 231 27.11 -3.77 6.10
CA PRO A 231 28.49 -3.48 6.52
C PRO A 231 29.57 -4.11 5.64
N GLY A 232 29.23 -5.14 4.87
CA GLY A 232 30.11 -5.83 3.92
C GLY A 232 30.19 -5.18 2.54
N ASP A 233 29.23 -4.32 2.17
CA ASP A 233 29.09 -3.74 0.83
C ASP A 233 29.59 -2.28 0.75
N LEU A 234 30.16 -1.74 1.82
CA LEU A 234 30.51 -0.32 1.91
C LEU A 234 31.60 0.12 0.92
N ASP A 235 32.30 -0.84 0.31
CA ASP A 235 33.28 -0.57 -0.75
C ASP A 235 32.63 -0.24 -2.11
N GLY A 236 31.32 -0.39 -2.24
CA GLY A 236 30.57 -0.13 -3.48
C GLY A 236 30.82 -1.15 -4.60
N SER A 237 31.48 -2.27 -4.30
CA SER A 237 31.83 -3.29 -5.32
C SER A 237 30.59 -4.02 -5.90
N ASN A 238 29.51 -4.10 -5.14
CA ASN A 238 28.29 -4.77 -5.58
C ASN A 238 27.34 -3.76 -6.28
N PRO A 239 27.08 -3.92 -7.60
CA PRO A 239 26.25 -2.98 -8.36
C PRO A 239 24.78 -2.95 -7.93
N ASN A 240 24.32 -3.98 -7.22
CA ASN A 240 22.95 -4.09 -6.72
C ASN A 240 22.78 -3.46 -5.32
N SER A 241 23.85 -3.04 -4.68
CA SER A 241 23.78 -2.32 -3.41
C SER A 241 23.23 -0.90 -3.62
N LEU A 242 22.27 -0.54 -2.80
CA LEU A 242 21.71 0.81 -2.74
C LEU A 242 22.24 1.53 -1.52
N PHE A 243 22.80 2.70 -1.75
CA PHE A 243 23.17 3.64 -0.72
C PHE A 243 22.10 4.73 -0.60
N ILE A 244 21.82 5.15 0.62
CA ILE A 244 20.90 6.26 0.91
C ILE A 244 21.70 7.30 1.73
N PRO A 245 22.59 8.07 1.08
CA PRO A 245 23.45 9.01 1.79
C PRO A 245 22.67 9.99 2.66
N TYR A 246 23.23 10.36 3.79
CA TYR A 246 22.62 11.26 4.79
C TYR A 246 22.13 12.59 4.21
N TRP A 247 22.73 13.08 3.15
CA TRP A 247 22.34 14.33 2.49
C TRP A 247 21.05 14.24 1.68
N LEU A 248 20.52 13.01 1.46
CA LEU A 248 19.17 12.79 0.91
C LEU A 248 18.06 13.01 1.94
N LEU A 249 18.40 12.94 3.23
CA LEU A 249 17.44 13.20 4.29
C LEU A 249 17.12 14.70 4.34
N ASN A 250 15.85 15.02 4.50
CA ASN A 250 15.48 16.39 4.82
C ASN A 250 15.83 16.72 6.28
N ARG A 251 15.72 18.00 6.65
CA ARG A 251 16.06 18.48 7.98
C ARG A 251 15.35 17.70 9.09
N GLU A 252 14.07 17.47 8.95
CA GLU A 252 13.28 16.80 9.99
C GLU A 252 13.58 15.30 10.09
N GLU A 253 13.85 14.64 8.97
CA GLU A 253 14.25 13.24 8.91
C GLU A 253 15.61 13.05 9.62
N MET A 254 16.59 13.93 9.35
CA MET A 254 17.89 13.87 10.01
C MET A 254 17.76 14.18 11.52
N LEU A 255 17.00 15.21 11.88
CA LEU A 255 16.78 15.55 13.30
C LEU A 255 16.01 14.45 14.05
N ALA A 256 15.15 13.68 13.37
CA ALA A 256 14.48 12.54 14.00
C ALA A 256 15.46 11.42 14.39
N LEU A 257 16.59 11.28 13.67
CA LEU A 257 17.63 10.30 13.98
C LEU A 257 18.54 10.72 15.15
N ILE A 258 18.86 12.01 15.26
CA ILE A 258 19.97 12.47 16.11
C ILE A 258 19.55 13.42 17.24
N LEU A 259 18.39 14.10 17.13
CA LEU A 259 17.97 15.10 18.11
C LEU A 259 17.21 14.47 19.29
N ASP A 260 17.64 14.75 20.49
CA ASP A 260 16.86 14.49 21.70
C ASP A 260 15.90 15.65 21.94
N ARG A 261 14.63 15.44 21.64
CA ARG A 261 13.61 16.50 21.83
C ARG A 261 13.32 16.82 23.28
N SER A 262 13.80 15.98 24.22
CA SER A 262 13.68 16.25 25.66
C SER A 262 14.85 17.09 26.22
N ASP A 263 15.90 17.34 25.43
CA ASP A 263 17.00 18.22 25.82
C ASP A 263 16.57 19.68 25.74
N ASP A 264 16.80 20.45 26.81
CA ASP A 264 16.50 21.89 26.89
C ASP A 264 17.19 22.70 25.76
N ASN A 265 18.30 22.18 25.23
CA ASN A 265 19.03 22.78 24.12
C ASN A 265 18.57 22.31 22.74
N ALA A 266 17.57 21.43 22.64
CA ALA A 266 17.12 20.89 21.36
C ALA A 266 16.79 21.97 20.29
N PRO A 267 16.14 23.10 20.61
CA PRO A 267 15.91 24.17 19.63
C PRO A 267 17.22 24.78 19.10
N ASN A 268 18.21 24.97 19.99
CA ASN A 268 19.52 25.52 19.63
C ASN A 268 20.31 24.55 18.75
N GLN A 269 20.30 23.27 19.11
CA GLN A 269 20.95 22.19 18.35
C GLN A 269 20.36 22.11 16.93
N ALA A 270 19.04 22.10 16.82
CA ALA A 270 18.36 22.09 15.52
C ALA A 270 18.65 23.34 14.67
N ALA A 271 18.70 24.53 15.29
CA ALA A 271 18.99 25.78 14.60
C ALA A 271 20.42 25.78 14.04
N ARG A 272 21.43 25.41 14.85
CA ARG A 272 22.84 25.37 14.42
C ARG A 272 23.09 24.32 13.34
N PHE A 273 22.51 23.13 13.50
CA PHE A 273 22.52 22.10 12.47
C PHE A 273 21.99 22.65 11.13
N THR A 274 20.83 23.28 11.16
CA THR A 274 20.18 23.82 9.96
C THR A 274 21.03 24.87 9.25
N GLU A 275 21.65 25.79 10.02
CA GLU A 275 22.48 26.85 9.50
C GLU A 275 23.75 26.29 8.83
N HIS A 276 24.45 25.39 9.52
CA HIS A 276 25.67 24.78 8.97
C HIS A 276 25.39 23.93 7.73
N VAL A 277 24.33 23.09 7.76
CA VAL A 277 23.94 22.29 6.59
C VAL A 277 23.61 23.20 5.40
N ARG A 278 22.89 24.30 5.62
CA ARG A 278 22.58 25.25 4.55
C ARG A 278 23.86 25.85 3.94
N THR A 279 24.79 26.31 4.80
CA THR A 279 26.08 26.90 4.35
C THR A 279 26.93 25.88 3.58
N LEU A 280 27.01 24.64 4.06
CA LEU A 280 27.77 23.59 3.37
C LEU A 280 27.16 23.21 2.02
N LYS A 281 25.84 23.14 1.92
CA LYS A 281 25.15 22.92 0.64
C LYS A 281 25.37 24.08 -0.34
N GLU A 282 25.37 25.31 0.16
CA GLU A 282 25.69 26.51 -0.63
C GLU A 282 27.11 26.44 -1.20
N GLN A 283 28.08 26.06 -0.37
CA GLN A 283 29.47 25.86 -0.80
C GLN A 283 29.60 24.78 -1.90
N THR A 284 28.88 23.66 -1.74
CA THR A 284 28.84 22.63 -2.80
C THR A 284 28.28 23.18 -4.11
N LEU A 285 27.17 23.90 -4.09
CA LEU A 285 26.58 24.49 -5.29
C LEU A 285 27.51 25.50 -5.96
N GLN A 286 28.22 26.31 -5.16
CA GLN A 286 29.20 27.27 -5.67
C GLN A 286 30.39 26.56 -6.35
N SER A 287 30.92 25.51 -5.73
CA SER A 287 32.04 24.73 -6.28
C SER A 287 31.64 23.98 -7.57
N GLU A 288 30.40 23.53 -7.66
CA GLU A 288 29.81 22.87 -8.85
C GLU A 288 29.31 23.86 -9.93
N GLY A 289 29.38 25.16 -9.67
CA GLY A 289 28.91 26.18 -10.60
C GLY A 289 27.43 26.20 -10.87
N LYS A 290 26.59 25.71 -9.94
CA LYS A 290 25.14 25.56 -10.06
C LYS A 290 24.40 26.84 -9.64
N THR A 291 24.64 27.95 -10.31
CA THR A 291 24.11 29.27 -9.91
C THR A 291 22.59 29.36 -9.93
N GLU A 292 21.91 28.72 -10.86
CA GLU A 292 20.45 28.71 -10.93
C GLU A 292 19.82 27.99 -9.73
N VAL A 293 20.42 26.88 -9.28
CA VAL A 293 19.97 26.13 -8.11
C VAL A 293 20.26 26.91 -6.83
N LEU A 294 21.35 27.68 -6.80
CA LEU A 294 21.77 28.48 -5.65
C LEU A 294 20.71 29.51 -5.23
N GLU A 295 19.94 30.05 -6.18
CA GLU A 295 18.90 31.04 -5.89
C GLU A 295 17.64 30.43 -5.28
N THR A 296 17.40 29.13 -5.48
CA THR A 296 16.12 28.47 -5.16
C THR A 296 16.23 27.33 -4.17
N PHE A 297 17.44 26.87 -3.83
CA PHE A 297 17.61 25.72 -2.93
C PHE A 297 17.15 26.03 -1.51
N THR A 298 16.78 24.98 -0.81
CA THR A 298 16.46 25.00 0.63
C THR A 298 17.34 24.02 1.40
N VAL A 299 17.30 24.07 2.72
CA VAL A 299 17.99 23.09 3.56
C VAL A 299 17.56 21.65 3.23
N ASP A 300 16.31 21.45 2.74
CA ASP A 300 15.72 20.17 2.41
C ASP A 300 16.04 19.71 0.97
N SER A 301 16.66 20.56 0.15
CA SER A 301 17.11 20.17 -1.19
C SER A 301 18.15 19.06 -1.10
N PRO A 302 18.04 17.99 -1.92
CA PRO A 302 18.97 16.85 -1.87
C PRO A 302 20.32 17.21 -2.54
N ILE A 303 21.12 17.97 -1.84
CA ILE A 303 22.44 18.46 -2.27
C ILE A 303 23.48 17.83 -1.35
N PRO A 304 24.53 17.19 -1.89
CA PRO A 304 25.64 16.66 -1.11
C PRO A 304 26.31 17.74 -0.27
N TYR A 305 26.73 17.37 0.91
CA TYR A 305 27.59 18.18 1.80
C TYR A 305 28.50 17.27 2.61
N ASP A 306 29.63 17.79 3.05
CA ASP A 306 30.60 17.02 3.82
C ASP A 306 30.20 16.94 5.31
N ILE A 307 30.06 15.71 5.83
CA ILE A 307 29.62 15.46 7.21
C ILE A 307 30.73 15.77 8.22
N ASP A 308 31.99 15.61 7.85
CA ASP A 308 33.13 15.91 8.71
C ASP A 308 33.30 17.42 8.89
N SER A 309 33.05 18.18 7.81
CA SER A 309 32.95 19.65 7.89
C SER A 309 31.79 20.09 8.78
N LEU A 310 30.64 19.44 8.72
CA LEU A 310 29.51 19.70 9.63
C LEU A 310 29.92 19.45 11.10
N LEU A 311 30.54 18.30 11.38
CA LEU A 311 31.01 17.98 12.71
C LEU A 311 32.04 19.00 13.22
N SER A 312 32.94 19.44 12.35
CA SER A 312 33.94 20.45 12.66
C SER A 312 33.31 21.78 13.02
N CYS A 313 32.36 22.25 12.26
CA CYS A 313 31.59 23.48 12.55
C CYS A 313 30.83 23.40 13.87
N LEU A 314 30.12 22.29 14.12
CA LEU A 314 29.40 22.09 15.39
C LEU A 314 30.35 22.01 16.61
N ASN A 315 31.48 21.34 16.47
CA ASN A 315 32.50 21.29 17.53
C ASN A 315 33.10 22.67 17.79
N HIS A 316 33.39 23.45 16.73
CA HIS A 316 33.87 24.81 16.88
C HIS A 316 32.90 25.67 17.71
N ASP A 317 31.62 25.69 17.34
CA ASP A 317 30.59 26.40 18.09
C ASP A 317 30.51 25.95 19.56
N ASN A 318 30.62 24.64 19.79
CA ASN A 318 30.51 24.05 21.14
C ASN A 318 31.64 24.44 22.12
N VAL A 319 32.81 24.88 21.58
CA VAL A 319 33.98 25.26 22.38
C VAL A 319 34.40 26.71 22.14
N GLU A 320 33.68 27.45 21.30
CA GLU A 320 34.05 28.81 20.92
C GLU A 320 34.14 29.77 22.09
N MET A 321 35.23 30.55 22.11
CA MET A 321 35.46 31.64 23.04
C MET A 321 35.44 32.95 22.28
N VAL A 322 34.54 33.86 22.61
CA VAL A 322 34.42 35.17 21.96
C VAL A 322 35.03 36.28 22.81
N PRO A 323 35.56 37.36 22.21
CA PRO A 323 36.08 38.51 22.94
C PRO A 323 35.03 39.13 23.87
N LYS A 324 35.38 39.60 25.02
CA LYS A 324 34.52 40.39 25.90
C LYS A 324 34.30 41.79 25.29
N GLU A 325 33.11 42.30 25.43
CA GLU A 325 32.72 43.66 24.92
C GLU A 325 33.60 44.77 25.50
N ASN A 326 34.16 44.56 26.70
CA ASN A 326 34.93 45.57 27.41
C ASN A 326 36.47 45.44 27.18
N GLY A 327 36.92 44.77 26.12
CA GLY A 327 38.28 44.89 25.56
C GLY A 327 39.36 44.04 26.20
N SER A 328 39.18 43.32 27.31
CA SER A 328 40.19 42.46 27.87
C SER A 328 39.65 41.07 28.23
N GLY A 329 40.21 40.01 27.57
CA GLY A 329 39.90 38.61 27.80
C GLY A 329 38.76 38.06 26.91
N THR A 330 38.49 36.78 27.04
CA THR A 330 37.46 36.03 26.32
C THR A 330 36.31 35.62 27.25
N LYS A 331 35.12 35.42 26.71
CA LYS A 331 33.95 34.79 27.33
C LYS A 331 33.45 33.60 26.49
N GLN A 332 32.73 32.70 27.09
CA GLN A 332 32.10 31.60 26.36
C GLN A 332 31.16 32.14 25.27
N GLY A 333 31.27 31.57 24.10
CA GLY A 333 30.39 31.87 22.98
C GLY A 333 28.90 31.46 23.24
N PRO A 334 27.95 31.88 22.38
CA PRO A 334 26.52 31.68 22.61
C PRO A 334 26.12 30.19 22.63
N TRP A 335 26.88 29.34 21.97
CA TRP A 335 26.65 27.90 21.84
C TRP A 335 27.51 27.03 22.70
N TYR A 336 28.42 27.61 23.48
CA TYR A 336 29.41 26.90 24.30
C TYR A 336 28.70 25.85 25.19
N GLY A 337 29.12 24.56 25.05
CA GLY A 337 28.63 23.44 25.83
C GLY A 337 27.22 22.95 25.51
N LYS A 338 26.48 23.64 24.65
CA LYS A 338 25.07 23.32 24.34
C LYS A 338 24.89 22.23 23.28
N LEU A 339 25.93 21.93 22.51
CA LEU A 339 25.86 20.99 21.38
C LEU A 339 26.47 19.62 21.70
N SER A 340 27.06 19.42 22.88
CA SER A 340 27.83 18.22 23.22
C SER A 340 27.05 16.92 23.06
N ARG A 341 25.81 16.85 23.54
CA ARG A 341 24.97 15.66 23.41
C ARG A 341 24.59 15.39 21.95
N PHE A 342 24.23 16.43 21.20
CA PHE A 342 23.89 16.35 19.78
C PHE A 342 25.05 15.82 18.95
N ILE A 343 26.24 16.38 19.14
CA ILE A 343 27.48 15.94 18.50
C ILE A 343 27.80 14.47 18.85
N GLY A 344 27.64 14.08 20.13
CA GLY A 344 27.84 12.70 20.54
C GLY A 344 26.91 11.72 19.85
N ARG A 345 25.62 12.06 19.69
CA ARG A 345 24.64 11.24 18.99
C ARG A 345 24.91 11.15 17.49
N LEU A 346 25.27 12.28 16.85
CA LEU A 346 25.64 12.30 15.44
C LEU A 346 26.87 11.40 15.19
N LYS A 347 27.93 11.53 16.01
CA LYS A 347 29.12 10.67 15.93
C LYS A 347 28.78 9.20 16.10
N ALA A 348 27.95 8.85 17.09
CA ALA A 348 27.52 7.47 17.31
C ALA A 348 26.81 6.86 16.09
N LYS A 349 26.03 7.65 15.32
CA LYS A 349 25.42 7.19 14.09
C LYS A 349 26.40 7.07 12.93
N ILE A 350 27.37 8.00 12.85
CA ILE A 350 28.43 7.96 11.83
C ILE A 350 29.32 6.74 12.03
N ASP A 351 29.68 6.43 13.30
CA ASP A 351 30.58 5.33 13.67
C ASP A 351 29.89 3.95 13.60
N ASP A 352 28.53 3.90 13.55
CA ASP A 352 27.82 2.65 13.45
C ASP A 352 27.84 2.12 12.00
N ARG A 353 28.62 1.08 11.77
CA ARG A 353 28.78 0.43 10.46
C ARG A 353 27.45 -0.10 9.89
N ARG A 354 26.47 -0.41 10.73
CA ARG A 354 25.13 -0.84 10.27
C ARG A 354 24.37 0.30 9.58
N CYS A 355 24.74 1.55 9.88
CA CYS A 355 24.28 2.76 9.21
C CYS A 355 25.25 3.24 8.11
N GLY A 356 26.24 2.42 7.75
CA GLY A 356 27.27 2.76 6.78
C GLY A 356 26.74 3.13 5.40
N PHE A 357 25.67 2.49 4.97
CA PHE A 357 24.98 2.84 3.72
C PHE A 357 24.51 4.30 3.65
N MET A 358 24.40 4.95 4.80
CA MET A 358 23.99 6.34 4.93
C MET A 358 25.16 7.26 5.22
N PHE A 359 26.01 6.93 6.22
CA PHE A 359 27.03 7.83 6.74
C PHE A 359 28.44 7.54 6.22
N GLN A 360 28.68 6.36 5.66
CA GLN A 360 29.94 5.92 5.11
C GLN A 360 29.81 5.38 3.67
N PRO A 361 29.01 6.03 2.81
CA PRO A 361 28.87 5.58 1.44
C PRO A 361 30.19 5.81 0.67
N PRO A 362 30.42 5.08 -0.47
CA PRO A 362 31.53 5.36 -1.37
C PRO A 362 31.57 6.84 -1.79
N GLU A 363 32.77 7.37 -2.07
CA GLU A 363 32.96 8.79 -2.42
C GLU A 363 32.09 9.22 -3.62
N GLU A 364 31.87 8.35 -4.59
CA GLU A 364 31.01 8.60 -5.73
C GLU A 364 29.57 8.97 -5.35
N CYS A 365 29.07 8.43 -4.23
CA CYS A 365 27.73 8.73 -3.73
C CYS A 365 27.59 10.16 -3.19
N ASN A 366 28.68 10.86 -2.94
CA ASN A 366 28.71 12.22 -2.44
C ASN A 366 28.92 13.26 -3.57
N THR A 367 28.75 12.85 -4.84
CA THR A 367 28.82 13.75 -5.99
C THR A 367 27.46 14.32 -6.36
N TYR A 368 27.44 15.54 -6.93
CA TYR A 368 26.19 16.22 -7.27
C TYR A 368 25.29 15.44 -8.26
N GLY A 369 25.88 14.71 -9.21
CA GLY A 369 25.14 13.91 -10.21
C GLY A 369 24.72 12.52 -9.77
N TRP A 370 25.15 12.06 -8.62
CA TRP A 370 24.94 10.67 -8.18
C TRP A 370 23.45 10.32 -8.01
N LEU A 371 22.64 11.24 -7.47
CA LEU A 371 21.21 11.02 -7.25
C LEU A 371 20.48 10.65 -8.53
N GLU A 372 20.80 11.30 -9.64
CA GLU A 372 20.22 11.00 -10.96
C GLU A 372 20.48 9.54 -11.34
N ASN A 373 21.72 9.08 -11.21
CA ASN A 373 22.10 7.70 -11.54
C ASN A 373 21.40 6.67 -10.65
N MET A 374 21.30 6.94 -9.36
CA MET A 374 20.58 6.07 -8.41
C MET A 374 19.09 5.99 -8.76
N LEU A 375 18.48 7.12 -9.07
CA LEU A 375 17.07 7.17 -9.43
C LEU A 375 16.79 6.47 -10.76
N MET A 376 17.69 6.55 -11.75
CA MET A 376 17.55 5.81 -13.00
C MET A 376 17.57 4.29 -12.83
N LYS A 377 18.16 3.77 -11.76
CA LYS A 377 18.05 2.33 -11.41
C LYS A 377 16.63 1.96 -10.96
N LEU A 378 15.96 2.83 -10.24
CA LEU A 378 14.64 2.57 -9.64
C LEU A 378 13.48 3.00 -10.54
N PHE A 379 13.64 4.08 -11.31
CA PHE A 379 12.61 4.59 -12.20
C PHE A 379 12.70 4.00 -13.61
N ALA A 380 11.52 3.77 -14.19
CA ALA A 380 11.43 3.51 -15.62
C ALA A 380 11.41 4.86 -16.36
N VAL A 381 12.48 5.15 -17.08
CA VAL A 381 12.56 6.32 -17.99
C VAL A 381 12.04 5.95 -19.38
N SER A 382 11.96 4.64 -19.68
CA SER A 382 11.42 4.10 -20.94
C SER A 382 10.55 2.86 -20.66
N GLU A 383 9.75 2.46 -21.65
CA GLU A 383 8.93 1.24 -21.53
C GLU A 383 9.76 -0.03 -21.27
N SER A 384 10.96 -0.10 -21.81
CA SER A 384 11.88 -1.25 -21.62
C SER A 384 12.46 -1.34 -20.20
N GLN A 385 12.39 -0.27 -19.41
CA GLN A 385 12.88 -0.22 -18.03
C GLN A 385 11.76 -0.44 -17.01
N ARG A 386 10.51 -0.54 -17.47
CA ARG A 386 9.39 -0.94 -16.61
C ARG A 386 9.62 -2.35 -16.12
N GLY A 387 8.91 -2.73 -15.08
CA GLY A 387 9.00 -4.06 -14.49
C GLY A 387 8.97 -4.01 -12.98
N ILE A 388 9.42 -5.07 -12.38
CA ILE A 388 9.40 -5.24 -10.93
C ILE A 388 10.82 -5.06 -10.39
N LYS A 389 10.97 -4.20 -9.42
CA LYS A 389 12.22 -3.99 -8.67
C LYS A 389 11.96 -4.30 -7.21
N ILE A 390 12.78 -5.16 -6.63
CA ILE A 390 12.70 -5.58 -5.25
C ILE A 390 13.85 -4.94 -4.50
N ILE A 391 13.54 -4.20 -3.45
CA ILE A 391 14.53 -3.62 -2.55
C ILE A 391 14.46 -4.39 -1.23
N ASP A 392 15.51 -5.11 -0.94
CA ASP A 392 15.68 -5.88 0.30
C ASP A 392 16.17 -4.96 1.43
N PHE A 393 15.41 -4.92 2.50
CA PHE A 393 15.69 -4.14 3.72
C PHE A 393 16.11 -5.02 4.91
N SER A 394 16.32 -6.32 4.71
CA SER A 394 16.55 -7.28 5.81
C SER A 394 17.74 -6.93 6.70
N GLU A 395 18.76 -6.25 6.17
CA GLU A 395 19.95 -5.82 6.92
C GLU A 395 19.84 -4.41 7.54
N VAL A 396 18.74 -3.68 7.28
CA VAL A 396 18.56 -2.33 7.81
C VAL A 396 18.16 -2.39 9.29
N PRO A 397 18.85 -1.65 10.19
CA PRO A 397 18.47 -1.57 11.60
C PRO A 397 17.02 -1.07 11.79
N SER A 398 16.27 -1.69 12.69
CA SER A 398 14.86 -1.39 12.92
C SER A 398 14.56 0.06 13.33
N ASP A 399 15.50 0.71 14.02
CA ASP A 399 15.38 2.11 14.43
C ASP A 399 15.59 3.11 13.27
N VAL A 400 16.21 2.67 12.17
CA VAL A 400 16.46 3.47 10.97
C VAL A 400 15.50 3.12 9.84
N LEU A 401 14.96 1.90 9.83
CA LEU A 401 14.07 1.38 8.78
C LEU A 401 12.90 2.33 8.42
N PRO A 402 12.13 2.88 9.37
CA PRO A 402 11.04 3.80 9.02
C PRO A 402 11.54 5.04 8.26
N ILE A 403 12.69 5.58 8.65
CA ILE A 403 13.22 6.79 7.99
C ILE A 403 13.63 6.47 6.56
N ILE A 404 14.35 5.38 6.33
CA ILE A 404 14.84 5.03 4.98
C ILE A 404 13.69 4.71 4.03
N THR A 405 12.71 3.95 4.48
CA THR A 405 11.50 3.69 3.69
C THR A 405 10.75 4.99 3.38
N GLY A 406 10.64 5.90 4.35
CA GLY A 406 10.04 7.23 4.17
C GLY A 406 10.82 8.11 3.20
N VAL A 407 12.15 8.15 3.28
CA VAL A 407 13.02 8.89 2.34
C VAL A 407 12.82 8.38 0.92
N LEU A 408 12.87 7.06 0.71
CA LEU A 408 12.64 6.47 -0.62
C LEU A 408 11.25 6.79 -1.13
N ALA A 409 10.21 6.59 -0.34
CA ALA A 409 8.83 6.93 -0.73
C ALA A 409 8.69 8.41 -1.10
N ARG A 410 9.28 9.31 -0.31
CA ARG A 410 9.30 10.76 -0.59
C ARG A 410 10.04 11.10 -1.88
N LEU A 411 11.18 10.52 -2.13
CA LEU A 411 11.95 10.73 -3.35
C LEU A 411 11.17 10.24 -4.57
N LEU A 412 10.63 9.01 -4.52
CA LEU A 412 9.81 8.42 -5.58
C LEU A 412 8.58 9.30 -5.91
N TYR A 413 7.90 9.79 -4.87
CA TYR A 413 6.77 10.69 -5.04
C TYR A 413 7.18 12.05 -5.63
N ASN A 414 8.23 12.68 -5.10
CA ASN A 414 8.66 14.02 -5.53
C ASN A 414 9.09 14.05 -6.99
N ILE A 415 9.74 12.99 -7.48
CA ILE A 415 10.13 12.89 -8.89
C ILE A 415 8.89 12.86 -9.78
N GLN A 416 7.92 12.00 -9.48
CA GLN A 416 6.67 11.94 -10.23
C GLN A 416 5.87 13.26 -10.12
N PHE A 417 5.95 13.93 -8.98
CA PHE A 417 5.31 15.22 -8.77
C PHE A 417 5.87 16.32 -9.69
N TRP A 418 7.21 16.39 -9.81
CA TRP A 418 7.89 17.42 -10.60
C TRP A 418 8.04 17.06 -12.09
N MET A 419 7.89 15.78 -12.44
CA MET A 419 7.98 15.30 -13.82
C MET A 419 6.79 15.81 -14.65
N ASP A 420 7.06 16.18 -15.92
CA ASP A 420 6.01 16.54 -16.87
C ASP A 420 5.02 15.40 -17.05
N LYS A 421 3.74 15.75 -17.20
CA LYS A 421 2.64 14.79 -17.22
C LYS A 421 2.84 13.67 -18.27
N ASP A 422 3.35 14.03 -19.43
CA ASP A 422 3.54 13.11 -20.57
C ASP A 422 4.78 12.21 -20.40
N ALA A 423 5.71 12.60 -19.54
CA ALA A 423 6.89 11.82 -19.19
C ALA A 423 6.69 10.90 -17.98
N ARG A 424 5.55 11.00 -17.28
CA ARG A 424 5.29 10.18 -16.09
C ARG A 424 5.04 8.73 -16.45
N HIS A 425 5.71 7.84 -15.76
CA HIS A 425 5.44 6.42 -15.79
C HIS A 425 4.81 6.00 -14.46
N PRO A 426 3.52 5.62 -14.43
CA PRO A 426 2.85 5.21 -13.20
C PRO A 426 3.64 4.15 -12.45
N LEU A 427 3.71 4.29 -11.13
CA LEU A 427 4.53 3.51 -10.23
C LEU A 427 3.69 3.02 -9.05
N THR A 428 3.84 1.75 -8.67
CA THR A 428 3.25 1.22 -7.44
C THR A 428 4.35 0.83 -6.45
N ILE A 429 4.28 1.34 -5.25
CA ILE A 429 5.13 0.90 -4.14
C ILE A 429 4.39 -0.21 -3.40
N VAL A 430 4.96 -1.40 -3.41
CA VAL A 430 4.48 -2.56 -2.65
C VAL A 430 5.12 -2.51 -1.28
N CYS A 431 4.33 -2.27 -0.27
CA CYS A 431 4.77 -2.09 1.12
C CYS A 431 4.56 -3.40 1.89
N ASP A 432 5.56 -4.29 1.85
CA ASP A 432 5.48 -5.53 2.62
C ASP A 432 5.72 -5.27 4.11
N GLU A 433 5.07 -6.07 4.96
CA GLU A 433 5.05 -5.91 6.42
C GLU A 433 4.87 -4.45 6.87
N ALA A 434 3.93 -3.77 6.22
CA ALA A 434 3.70 -2.34 6.34
C ALA A 434 3.55 -1.84 7.79
N HIS A 435 3.13 -2.69 8.71
CA HIS A 435 3.02 -2.34 10.13
C HIS A 435 4.37 -1.97 10.79
N LEU A 436 5.51 -2.38 10.21
CA LEU A 436 6.84 -2.08 10.74
C LEU A 436 7.24 -0.61 10.53
N TYR A 437 6.69 0.07 9.52
CA TYR A 437 7.08 1.44 9.17
C TYR A 437 5.93 2.38 8.80
N LEU A 438 4.70 1.86 8.77
CA LEU A 438 3.47 2.63 8.57
C LEU A 438 2.50 2.50 9.77
N PRO A 439 2.96 2.70 11.01
CA PRO A 439 2.16 2.44 12.19
C PRO A 439 0.97 3.41 12.33
N VAL A 440 0.07 3.12 13.24
CA VAL A 440 -0.99 4.05 13.65
C VAL A 440 -0.35 5.31 14.23
N ARG A 441 -0.74 6.49 13.72
CA ARG A 441 -0.09 7.78 14.00
C ARG A 441 0.06 8.12 15.48
N ASP A 442 -0.92 7.76 16.29
CA ASP A 442 -0.91 8.09 17.73
C ASP A 442 0.07 7.23 18.52
N ALA A 443 0.38 6.02 18.03
CA ALA A 443 1.35 5.11 18.62
C ALA A 443 2.78 5.30 18.08
N ALA A 444 2.94 6.07 17.01
CA ALA A 444 4.20 6.22 16.29
C ALA A 444 5.22 7.09 17.03
N GLU A 445 6.49 6.72 16.98
CA GLU A 445 7.62 7.52 17.43
C GLU A 445 7.96 8.65 16.44
N ALA A 446 8.91 9.52 16.77
CA ALA A 446 9.26 10.69 15.96
C ALA A 446 9.76 10.28 14.55
N ALA A 447 10.58 9.25 14.46
CA ALA A 447 11.10 8.72 13.20
C ALA A 447 10.01 8.11 12.33
N GLU A 448 9.15 7.29 12.91
CA GLU A 448 8.00 6.66 12.25
C GLU A 448 6.98 7.70 11.77
N LYS A 449 6.71 8.75 12.55
CA LYS A 449 5.83 9.85 12.13
C LYS A 449 6.32 10.54 10.86
N ARG A 450 7.64 10.69 10.70
CA ARG A 450 8.22 11.31 9.49
C ARG A 450 8.09 10.41 8.26
N ALA A 451 8.37 9.13 8.42
CA ALA A 451 8.13 8.15 7.35
C ALA A 451 6.66 8.15 6.93
N LEU A 452 5.77 8.07 7.93
CA LEU A 452 4.33 8.03 7.72
C LEU A 452 3.81 9.23 6.93
N GLU A 453 4.34 10.45 7.14
CA GLU A 453 3.96 11.66 6.40
C GLU A 453 4.15 11.51 4.88
N ALA A 454 5.25 10.88 4.43
CA ALA A 454 5.50 10.62 3.02
C ALA A 454 4.46 9.66 2.42
N PHE A 455 4.19 8.55 3.09
CA PHE A 455 3.22 7.56 2.63
C PHE A 455 1.77 8.05 2.70
N GLU A 456 1.39 8.79 3.75
CA GLU A 456 0.08 9.41 3.84
C GLU A 456 -0.15 10.45 2.73
N ARG A 457 0.90 11.18 2.33
CA ARG A 457 0.84 12.09 1.19
C ARG A 457 0.60 11.32 -0.11
N ILE A 458 1.34 10.23 -0.32
CA ILE A 458 1.10 9.33 -1.47
C ILE A 458 -0.33 8.79 -1.45
N ALA A 459 -0.82 8.33 -0.31
CA ALA A 459 -2.18 7.81 -0.19
C ALA A 459 -3.25 8.85 -0.54
N LYS A 460 -3.06 10.12 -0.16
CA LYS A 460 -4.02 11.20 -0.41
C LYS A 460 -3.93 11.78 -1.83
N GLU A 461 -2.72 11.89 -2.38
CA GLU A 461 -2.47 12.67 -3.60
C GLU A 461 -1.76 11.89 -4.70
N GLY A 462 -1.10 10.78 -4.37
CA GLY A 462 -0.21 10.03 -5.27
C GLY A 462 -0.85 9.66 -6.58
N ARG A 463 -2.13 9.29 -6.57
CA ARG A 463 -2.89 8.94 -7.77
C ARG A 463 -2.89 10.03 -8.85
N LYS A 464 -2.84 11.31 -8.47
CA LYS A 464 -2.77 12.44 -9.42
C LYS A 464 -1.44 12.49 -10.16
N TYR A 465 -0.40 11.95 -9.54
CA TYR A 465 0.97 11.96 -10.04
C TYR A 465 1.46 10.59 -10.49
N GLY A 466 0.56 9.59 -10.52
CA GLY A 466 0.88 8.25 -10.97
C GLY A 466 1.62 7.40 -9.91
N VAL A 467 1.49 7.71 -8.62
CA VAL A 467 2.06 6.90 -7.54
C VAL A 467 0.96 6.25 -6.73
N SER A 468 1.02 4.94 -6.56
CA SER A 468 0.08 4.16 -5.75
C SER A 468 0.80 3.30 -4.71
N LEU A 469 0.02 2.80 -3.74
CA LEU A 469 0.49 1.89 -2.70
C LEU A 469 -0.25 0.56 -2.78
N LEU A 470 0.48 -0.54 -2.67
CA LEU A 470 -0.04 -1.85 -2.34
C LEU A 470 0.45 -2.22 -0.95
N VAL A 471 -0.42 -2.07 0.03
CA VAL A 471 -0.11 -2.27 1.46
C VAL A 471 -0.30 -3.73 1.81
N VAL A 472 0.74 -4.38 2.32
CA VAL A 472 0.72 -5.79 2.72
C VAL A 472 0.98 -5.87 4.22
N SER A 473 0.07 -6.48 4.98
CA SER A 473 0.22 -6.57 6.44
C SER A 473 -0.54 -7.74 7.05
N GLN A 474 0.06 -8.36 8.05
CA GLN A 474 -0.60 -9.33 8.92
C GLN A 474 -1.27 -8.69 10.14
N ARG A 475 -1.05 -7.40 10.38
CA ARG A 475 -1.60 -6.64 11.50
C ARG A 475 -2.29 -5.36 11.02
N PRO A 476 -3.48 -5.48 10.40
CA PRO A 476 -4.17 -4.31 9.84
C PRO A 476 -4.53 -3.26 10.89
N SER A 477 -4.75 -3.67 12.15
CA SER A 477 -5.00 -2.74 13.26
C SER A 477 -3.83 -1.80 13.55
N ASP A 478 -2.62 -2.25 13.25
CA ASP A 478 -1.38 -1.54 13.55
C ASP A 478 -0.91 -0.65 12.39
N VAL A 479 -1.57 -0.73 11.23
CA VAL A 479 -1.30 0.10 10.05
C VAL A 479 -2.12 1.39 10.07
N SER A 480 -1.54 2.48 9.57
CA SER A 480 -2.19 3.80 9.46
C SER A 480 -3.60 3.71 8.88
N ARG A 481 -4.57 4.16 9.66
CA ARG A 481 -5.98 4.24 9.24
C ARG A 481 -6.17 5.19 8.06
N THR A 482 -5.36 6.26 7.99
CA THR A 482 -5.38 7.21 6.87
C THR A 482 -5.04 6.49 5.57
N ILE A 483 -3.99 5.66 5.55
CA ILE A 483 -3.57 4.92 4.36
C ILE A 483 -4.63 3.87 3.99
N LEU A 484 -5.05 3.02 4.94
CA LEU A 484 -6.04 1.99 4.68
C LEU A 484 -7.38 2.55 4.18
N SER A 485 -7.80 3.73 4.68
CA SER A 485 -9.05 4.37 4.23
C SER A 485 -8.99 4.86 2.77
N GLN A 486 -7.81 5.01 2.19
CA GLN A 486 -7.61 5.38 0.79
C GLN A 486 -7.48 4.16 -0.14
N CYS A 487 -7.38 2.95 0.41
CA CYS A 487 -7.36 1.73 -0.37
C CYS A 487 -8.74 1.45 -0.98
N ASN A 488 -8.75 1.22 -2.30
CA ASN A 488 -9.97 0.91 -3.04
C ASN A 488 -10.20 -0.59 -3.18
N ASN A 489 -9.13 -1.39 -3.09
CA ASN A 489 -9.14 -2.83 -3.24
C ASN A 489 -8.60 -3.47 -1.95
N PHE A 490 -9.28 -4.51 -1.50
CA PHE A 490 -8.87 -5.33 -0.36
C PHE A 490 -8.88 -6.80 -0.78
N LEU A 491 -7.80 -7.51 -0.46
CA LEU A 491 -7.63 -8.95 -0.66
C LEU A 491 -7.29 -9.62 0.67
#